data_a1ba23d42f6d1e6365e97587c1b73ef8
#
_entry.id   a1ba23d42f6d1e6365e97587c1b73ef8
#
_cell.length_a   1.000
_cell.length_b   1.000
_cell.length_c   1.000
_cell.angle_alpha   90.00
_cell.angle_beta   90.00
_cell.angle_gamma   90.00
#
_symmetry.space_group_name_H-M   'P 1'
#
loop_
_entity.id
_entity.type
_entity.pdbx_description
1 polymer ?
#
loop_
_entity_poly.entity_id
_entity_poly.type
_entity_poly.pdbx_seq_one_letter_code
_entity_poly.pdbx_strand_id
1 'polypeptide(L)'
;MPKYAPLAKFLGDSARTEGTAILSFAQIEDLTGKALPVSAGKHRAWWGNDSYHVQSAAWRAAGWRVFKVDLAHQVVTFIRAS
;
A
#
# COMPACT_ATOMS: atom_id res chain seq x y z
N MET A 1 -0.96 -13.07 12.05
CA MET A 1 -1.55 -11.95 11.27
C MET A 1 -0.75 -11.72 10.00
N PRO A 2 -1.40 -11.49 8.89
CA PRO A 2 -0.68 -11.11 7.68
C PRO A 2 0.11 -9.82 7.91
N LYS A 3 1.26 -9.76 7.33
CA LYS A 3 2.21 -8.66 7.57
C LYS A 3 1.63 -7.28 7.24
N TYR A 4 0.82 -7.21 6.19
CA TYR A 4 0.28 -5.94 5.72
C TYR A 4 -1.20 -5.73 6.10
N ALA A 5 -1.71 -6.52 7.04
CA ALA A 5 -3.08 -6.35 7.51
C ALA A 5 -3.35 -4.96 8.10
N PRO A 6 -2.41 -4.33 8.85
CA PRO A 6 -2.66 -2.98 9.35
C PRO A 6 -2.80 -1.94 8.23
N LEU A 7 -2.07 -2.12 7.12
CA LEU A 7 -2.23 -1.24 5.96
C LEU A 7 -3.60 -1.43 5.33
N ALA A 8 -4.04 -2.68 5.17
CA ALA A 8 -5.35 -2.98 4.62
C ALA A 8 -6.46 -2.36 5.49
N LYS A 9 -6.32 -2.46 6.80
CA LYS A 9 -7.28 -1.88 7.73
C LYS A 9 -7.34 -0.37 7.59
N PHE A 10 -6.18 0.28 7.52
CA PHE A 10 -6.12 1.73 7.36
C PHE A 10 -6.83 2.16 6.07
N LEU A 11 -6.54 1.49 4.97
CA LEU A 11 -7.17 1.81 3.68
C LEU A 11 -8.68 1.56 3.74
N GLY A 12 -9.10 0.46 4.35
CA GLY A 12 -10.52 0.15 4.49
C GLY A 12 -11.26 1.21 5.29
N ASP A 13 -10.65 1.69 6.37
CA ASP A 13 -11.24 2.74 7.20
C ASP A 13 -11.32 4.07 6.44
N SER A 14 -10.32 4.35 5.60
CA SER A 14 -10.27 5.58 4.81
C SER A 14 -11.26 5.57 3.65
N ALA A 15 -11.71 4.41 3.22
CA ALA A 15 -12.53 4.26 2.02
C ALA A 15 -13.89 4.93 2.12
N ARG A 16 -14.35 5.24 3.32
CA ARG A 16 -15.71 5.76 3.48
C ARG A 16 -15.91 7.19 3.00
N THR A 17 -14.85 7.98 2.88
CA THR A 17 -14.98 9.37 2.45
C THR A 17 -14.11 9.75 1.28
N GLU A 18 -13.00 9.04 1.08
CA GLU A 18 -12.01 9.42 0.09
C GLU A 18 -11.75 8.28 -0.88
N GLY A 19 -11.56 8.63 -2.15
CA GLY A 19 -11.20 7.65 -3.16
C GLY A 19 -9.70 7.55 -3.40
N THR A 20 -8.92 8.35 -2.70
CA THR A 20 -7.46 8.42 -2.85
C THR A 20 -6.81 8.50 -1.49
N ALA A 21 -5.73 7.76 -1.32
CA ALA A 21 -4.92 7.81 -0.11
C ALA A 21 -3.45 7.93 -0.52
N ILE A 22 -2.77 8.94 -0.01
CA ILE A 22 -1.36 9.18 -0.31
C ILE A 22 -0.58 8.91 0.97
N LEU A 23 0.33 7.94 0.92
CA LEU A 23 1.11 7.52 2.08
C LEU A 23 2.58 7.54 1.74
N SER A 24 3.41 8.03 2.67
CA SER A 24 4.85 7.84 2.56
C SER A 24 5.21 6.42 2.95
N PHE A 25 6.38 5.98 2.53
CA PHE A 25 6.90 4.68 2.95
C PHE A 25 7.02 4.62 4.47
N ALA A 26 7.45 5.73 5.10
CA ALA A 26 7.56 5.79 6.54
C ALA A 26 6.21 5.60 7.24
N GLN A 27 5.15 6.18 6.68
CA GLN A 27 3.81 6.00 7.24
C GLN A 27 3.35 4.54 7.14
N ILE A 28 3.69 3.87 6.04
CA ILE A 28 3.36 2.46 5.88
C ILE A 28 4.14 1.62 6.88
N GLU A 29 5.43 1.94 7.08
CA GLU A 29 6.24 1.24 8.08
C GLU A 29 5.67 1.42 9.48
N ASP A 30 5.21 2.63 9.80
CA ASP A 30 4.58 2.89 11.08
C ASP A 30 3.30 2.06 11.26
N LEU A 31 2.50 1.96 10.22
CA LEU A 31 1.26 1.17 10.27
C LEU A 31 1.54 -0.31 10.48
N THR A 32 2.53 -0.85 9.78
CA THR A 32 2.83 -2.28 9.84
C THR A 32 3.74 -2.65 11.00
N GLY A 33 4.44 -1.67 11.56
CA GLY A 33 5.41 -1.90 12.62
C GLY A 33 6.71 -2.52 12.14
N LYS A 34 6.94 -2.54 10.83
CA LYS A 34 8.12 -3.17 10.24
C LYS A 34 8.65 -2.34 9.09
N ALA A 35 9.98 -2.40 8.89
CA ALA A 35 10.61 -1.75 7.75
C ALA A 35 10.17 -2.42 6.45
N LEU A 36 9.97 -1.62 5.41
CA LEU A 36 9.71 -2.14 4.08
C LEU A 36 10.96 -2.84 3.55
N PRO A 37 10.80 -3.89 2.73
CA PRO A 37 11.97 -4.53 2.13
C PRO A 37 12.67 -3.58 1.16
N VAL A 38 13.95 -3.85 0.93
CA VAL A 38 14.77 -3.03 0.01
C VAL A 38 14.12 -2.93 -1.37
N SER A 39 13.50 -4.01 -1.82
CA SER A 39 12.82 -4.03 -3.13
C SER A 39 11.73 -2.97 -3.27
N ALA A 40 11.06 -2.62 -2.18
CA ALA A 40 10.02 -1.61 -2.22
C ALA A 40 10.57 -0.22 -2.58
N GLY A 41 11.81 0.05 -2.21
CA GLY A 41 12.45 1.32 -2.54
C GLY A 41 13.19 1.33 -3.86
N LYS A 42 13.38 0.17 -4.49
CA LYS A 42 14.16 0.05 -5.72
C LYS A 42 13.37 -0.35 -6.94
N HIS A 43 12.30 -1.12 -6.76
CA HIS A 43 11.58 -1.70 -7.88
C HIS A 43 10.12 -1.30 -7.85
N ARG A 44 9.72 -0.58 -8.88
CA ARG A 44 8.33 -0.16 -9.04
C ARG A 44 7.38 -1.35 -9.08
N ALA A 45 7.86 -2.49 -9.59
CA ALA A 45 7.07 -3.71 -9.67
C ALA A 45 6.66 -4.26 -8.30
N TRP A 46 7.39 -3.94 -7.23
CA TRP A 46 7.01 -4.34 -5.88
C TRP A 46 5.64 -3.77 -5.51
N TRP A 47 5.28 -2.63 -6.08
CA TRP A 47 4.01 -1.94 -5.83
C TRP A 47 2.94 -2.31 -6.86
N GLY A 48 3.15 -3.38 -7.63
CA GLY A 48 2.18 -3.83 -8.61
C GLY A 48 0.91 -4.36 -7.97
N ASN A 49 -0.17 -4.33 -8.73
CA ASN A 49 -1.48 -4.78 -8.27
C ASN A 49 -1.78 -6.21 -8.69
N ASP A 50 -0.79 -7.08 -8.60
CA ASP A 50 -0.95 -8.48 -9.00
C ASP A 50 -1.58 -9.30 -7.87
N SER A 51 -1.90 -10.56 -8.17
CA SER A 51 -2.53 -11.46 -7.21
C SER A 51 -1.52 -12.40 -6.52
N TYR A 52 -0.23 -12.23 -6.78
CA TYR A 52 0.78 -13.17 -6.32
C TYR A 52 1.50 -12.75 -5.06
N HIS A 53 1.57 -11.46 -4.76
CA HIS A 53 2.35 -10.96 -3.64
C HIS A 53 1.47 -10.61 -2.46
N VAL A 54 1.98 -10.85 -1.24
CA VAL A 54 1.22 -10.61 -0.02
C VAL A 54 0.88 -9.14 0.18
N GLN A 55 1.75 -8.23 -0.25
CA GLN A 55 1.48 -6.81 -0.11
C GLN A 55 0.32 -6.37 -1.00
N SER A 56 0.31 -6.79 -2.27
CA SER A 56 -0.78 -6.41 -3.17
C SER A 56 -2.09 -7.07 -2.77
N ALA A 57 -2.03 -8.30 -2.26
CA ALA A 57 -3.22 -8.96 -1.74
C ALA A 57 -3.86 -8.15 -0.61
N ALA A 58 -3.04 -7.51 0.23
CA ALA A 58 -3.55 -6.72 1.36
C ALA A 58 -4.36 -5.52 0.88
N TRP A 59 -3.82 -4.69 -0.01
CA TRP A 59 -4.60 -3.52 -0.44
C TRP A 59 -5.74 -3.88 -1.38
N ARG A 60 -5.59 -4.93 -2.17
CA ARG A 60 -6.69 -5.38 -3.04
C ARG A 60 -7.85 -5.93 -2.22
N ALA A 61 -7.57 -6.66 -1.14
CA ALA A 61 -8.61 -7.17 -0.26
C ALA A 61 -9.41 -6.04 0.40
N ALA A 62 -8.77 -4.89 0.62
CA ALA A 62 -9.43 -3.71 1.18
C ALA A 62 -10.20 -2.91 0.11
N GLY A 63 -10.13 -3.32 -1.16
CA GLY A 63 -10.80 -2.62 -2.24
C GLY A 63 -10.00 -1.47 -2.82
N TRP A 64 -8.69 -1.52 -2.65
CA TRP A 64 -7.79 -0.46 -3.13
C TRP A 64 -6.74 -1.02 -4.09
N ARG A 65 -6.12 -0.13 -4.84
CA ARG A 65 -4.97 -0.49 -5.67
C ARG A 65 -3.99 0.67 -5.69
N VAL A 66 -2.74 0.35 -6.01
CA VAL A 66 -1.73 1.40 -6.19
C VAL A 66 -1.99 2.07 -7.53
N PHE A 67 -2.13 3.39 -7.51
CA PHE A 67 -2.26 4.19 -8.72
C PHE A 67 -0.88 4.55 -9.25
N LYS A 68 0.01 5.01 -8.36
CA LYS A 68 1.39 5.31 -8.73
C LYS A 68 2.27 5.27 -7.49
N VAL A 69 3.56 5.06 -7.71
CA VAL A 69 4.56 5.14 -6.65
C VAL A 69 5.68 6.07 -7.12
N ASP A 70 6.07 6.97 -6.23
CA ASP A 70 7.21 7.86 -6.46
C ASP A 70 8.38 7.32 -5.63
N LEU A 71 9.26 6.58 -6.28
CA LEU A 71 10.38 5.95 -5.58
C LEU A 71 11.39 6.98 -5.07
N ALA A 72 11.56 8.08 -5.78
CA ALA A 72 12.51 9.12 -5.39
C ALA A 72 12.09 9.80 -4.08
N HIS A 73 10.79 10.05 -3.91
CA HIS A 73 10.26 10.70 -2.72
C HIS A 73 9.69 9.71 -1.72
N GLN A 74 9.68 8.42 -2.07
CA GLN A 74 9.18 7.36 -1.20
C GLN A 74 7.72 7.60 -0.77
N VAL A 75 6.89 7.83 -1.76
CA VAL A 75 5.46 8.10 -1.57
C VAL A 75 4.66 7.25 -2.53
N VAL A 76 3.57 6.67 -2.04
CA VAL A 76 2.67 5.87 -2.86
C VAL A 76 1.27 6.43 -2.81
N THR A 77 0.61 6.45 -3.96
CA THR A 77 -0.78 6.88 -4.09
C THR A 77 -1.64 5.65 -4.34
N PHE A 78 -2.56 5.41 -3.42
CA PHE A 78 -3.58 4.36 -3.58
C PHE A 78 -4.88 4.99 -4.04
N ILE A 79 -5.63 4.26 -4.86
CA ILE A 79 -6.98 4.67 -5.23
C ILE A 79 -7.93 3.51 -4.97
N ARG A 80 -9.17 3.85 -4.70
CA ARG A 80 -10.19 2.84 -4.47
C ARG A 80 -10.50 2.14 -5.80
N ALA A 81 -10.46 0.82 -5.77
CA ALA A 81 -10.85 0.00 -6.91
C ALA A 81 -12.34 -0.29 -6.76
N SER A 82 -13.13 0.47 -7.45
CA SER A 82 -14.58 0.29 -7.35
C SER A 82 -15.11 -0.65 -8.42
#